data_0ef3689bfd7d59bc7307b786cd75b5bc
#
_entry.id   0ef3689bfd7d59bc7307b786cd75b5bc
#
_cell.length_a   1.000
_cell.length_b   1.000
_cell.length_c   1.000
_cell.angle_alpha   90.00
_cell.angle_beta   90.00
_cell.angle_gamma   90.00
#
_symmetry.space_group_name_H-M   'P 1'
#
loop_
_entity.id
_entity.type
_entity.pdbx_description
1 polymer ?
#
loop_
_entity_poly.entity_id
_entity_poly.type
_entity_poly.pdbx_seq_one_letter_code
_entity_poly.pdbx_strand_id
1 'polypeptide(L)'
;VQRVDPISIATSVATPAATSISAPAAATTTPPPFTVTSVFTEARLDSWVTVGLVLVAGLYLYGVHRLRVSGTRWPVVRTALFLGPGLGGIASVTVSGLQTYDSTLLSVHMVQHMMLSMVAPIFLALGAPITLALQALPPRPRERLLAMVHSRLARAYSYPLVAFAIFVVTPFAIYFTDLYRYTLEHAWAHGLVHAHLILTGCVFFWPLLGVDPLPGRWPHPGRALLMLLSVPLYTVLGLSIMQSSTLFGGDWHPSLGLTWADPWEDQVIAGGILWGGGEFVSVTVLAVLVGQWMRQAEREARRIDRELDRQEAHQRATGATG
;
A
#
# COMPACT_ATOMS: atom_id res chain seq x y z
N VAL A 1 -69.97 -63.39 -4.89
CA VAL A 1 -69.11 -62.60 -5.80
C VAL A 1 -68.06 -61.96 -4.90
N GLN A 2 -66.89 -62.63 -4.81
CA GLN A 2 -65.74 -62.16 -4.04
C GLN A 2 -64.81 -61.37 -4.92
N ARG A 3 -64.55 -60.10 -4.57
CA ARG A 3 -63.52 -59.24 -5.25
C ARG A 3 -62.16 -59.67 -4.75
N VAL A 4 -61.29 -60.00 -5.70
CA VAL A 4 -59.88 -60.26 -5.47
C VAL A 4 -59.12 -58.93 -5.69
N ASP A 5 -58.46 -58.45 -4.66
CA ASP A 5 -57.59 -57.25 -4.75
C ASP A 5 -56.25 -57.59 -5.44
N PRO A 6 -55.69 -56.68 -6.31
CA PRO A 6 -54.39 -56.95 -6.92
C PRO A 6 -53.23 -56.70 -5.98
N ILE A 7 -52.37 -57.70 -5.93
CA ILE A 7 -51.09 -57.68 -5.20
C ILE A 7 -50.16 -56.63 -5.86
N SER A 8 -49.86 -55.59 -5.08
CA SER A 8 -48.86 -54.56 -5.48
C SER A 8 -47.45 -55.09 -5.09
N ILE A 9 -46.67 -55.44 -6.12
CA ILE A 9 -45.23 -55.79 -5.92
C ILE A 9 -44.45 -54.50 -5.93
N ALA A 10 -44.10 -54.01 -4.72
CA ALA A 10 -43.18 -52.91 -4.56
C ALA A 10 -41.72 -53.40 -4.79
N THR A 11 -41.18 -53.14 -5.94
CA THR A 11 -39.75 -53.33 -6.21
C THR A 11 -38.98 -52.22 -5.54
N SER A 12 -38.40 -52.53 -4.40
CA SER A 12 -37.42 -51.65 -3.70
C SER A 12 -36.12 -51.61 -4.49
N VAL A 13 -35.93 -50.55 -5.27
CA VAL A 13 -34.61 -50.22 -5.86
C VAL A 13 -33.80 -49.58 -4.77
N ALA A 14 -32.86 -50.31 -4.19
CA ALA A 14 -31.86 -49.78 -3.29
C ALA A 14 -30.92 -48.84 -4.05
N THR A 15 -31.06 -47.55 -3.82
CA THR A 15 -30.10 -46.55 -4.25
C THR A 15 -28.78 -46.74 -3.54
N PRO A 16 -27.66 -46.93 -4.24
CA PRO A 16 -26.36 -47.02 -3.52
C PRO A 16 -26.09 -45.70 -2.82
N ALA A 17 -25.86 -45.78 -1.51
CA ALA A 17 -25.41 -44.66 -0.71
C ALA A 17 -24.10 -44.15 -1.31
N ALA A 18 -24.13 -42.94 -1.88
CA ALA A 18 -22.93 -42.24 -2.28
C ALA A 18 -22.10 -42.00 -1.01
N THR A 19 -21.09 -42.81 -0.82
CA THR A 19 -20.05 -42.58 0.18
C THR A 19 -19.35 -41.29 -0.22
N SER A 20 -19.75 -40.16 0.37
CA SER A 20 -19.03 -38.95 0.31
C SER A 20 -17.68 -39.19 1.00
N ILE A 21 -16.65 -39.42 0.20
CA ILE A 21 -15.24 -39.34 0.67
C ILE A 21 -15.04 -37.88 1.00
N SER A 22 -15.33 -37.51 2.26
CA SER A 22 -14.85 -36.26 2.82
C SER A 22 -13.34 -36.36 2.79
N ALA A 23 -12.71 -35.62 1.83
CA ALA A 23 -11.28 -35.35 1.93
C ALA A 23 -11.03 -34.84 3.36
N PRO A 24 -10.01 -35.32 4.07
CA PRO A 24 -9.68 -34.77 5.36
C PRO A 24 -9.42 -33.30 5.17
N ALA A 25 -10.30 -32.43 5.72
CA ALA A 25 -10.01 -31.03 5.86
C ALA A 25 -8.65 -31.01 6.57
N ALA A 26 -7.62 -30.51 5.91
CA ALA A 26 -6.35 -30.24 6.56
C ALA A 26 -6.73 -29.46 7.82
N ALA A 27 -6.48 -30.01 8.99
CA ALA A 27 -6.78 -29.37 10.25
C ALA A 27 -5.97 -28.06 10.24
N THR A 28 -6.60 -26.98 9.86
CA THR A 28 -6.05 -25.63 9.99
C THR A 28 -6.01 -25.43 11.50
N THR A 29 -4.84 -25.70 12.09
CA THR A 29 -4.61 -25.39 13.49
C THR A 29 -4.80 -23.90 13.64
N THR A 30 -5.90 -23.50 14.29
CA THR A 30 -6.16 -22.10 14.60
C THR A 30 -4.94 -21.54 15.33
N PRO A 31 -4.42 -20.39 14.92
CA PRO A 31 -3.26 -19.82 15.58
C PRO A 31 -3.57 -19.54 17.05
N PRO A 32 -2.57 -19.58 17.94
CA PRO A 32 -2.74 -19.22 19.34
C PRO A 32 -3.23 -17.77 19.47
N PRO A 33 -3.71 -17.33 20.66
CA PRO A 33 -4.10 -15.94 20.88
C PRO A 33 -3.03 -14.97 20.43
N PHE A 34 -3.45 -13.93 19.71
CA PHE A 34 -2.53 -12.91 19.22
C PHE A 34 -1.91 -12.14 20.39
N THR A 35 -0.60 -12.10 20.42
CA THR A 35 0.20 -11.34 21.38
C THR A 35 1.31 -10.58 20.62
N VAL A 36 1.88 -9.56 21.24
CA VAL A 36 3.00 -8.83 20.62
C VAL A 36 4.19 -9.77 20.32
N THR A 37 4.39 -10.80 21.14
CA THR A 37 5.42 -11.82 20.90
C THR A 37 5.13 -12.69 19.69
N SER A 38 3.86 -12.93 19.36
CA SER A 38 3.45 -13.73 18.19
C SER A 38 3.97 -13.14 16.87
N VAL A 39 4.22 -11.82 16.82
CA VAL A 39 4.83 -11.16 15.66
C VAL A 39 6.20 -11.75 15.34
N PHE A 40 6.93 -12.22 16.33
CA PHE A 40 8.27 -12.78 16.17
C PHE A 40 8.30 -14.31 16.18
N THR A 41 7.40 -14.96 16.96
CA THR A 41 7.41 -16.42 17.15
C THR A 41 6.69 -17.17 16.05
N GLU A 42 5.64 -16.56 15.45
CA GLU A 42 4.81 -17.16 14.41
C GLU A 42 5.18 -16.73 13.00
N ALA A 43 6.42 -16.25 12.81
CA ALA A 43 6.90 -15.78 11.52
C ALA A 43 6.91 -16.91 10.48
N ARG A 44 6.34 -16.65 9.32
CA ARG A 44 6.39 -17.54 8.15
C ARG A 44 7.13 -16.86 7.03
N LEU A 45 8.20 -17.50 6.56
CA LEU A 45 8.96 -17.02 5.42
C LEU A 45 8.20 -17.37 4.13
N ASP A 46 7.52 -16.38 3.54
CA ASP A 46 7.14 -16.49 2.14
C ASP A 46 8.39 -16.31 1.27
N SER A 47 8.84 -17.42 0.69
CA SER A 47 10.08 -17.47 -0.07
C SER A 47 10.10 -16.47 -1.23
N TRP A 48 8.97 -16.26 -1.94
CA TRP A 48 8.89 -15.38 -3.09
C TRP A 48 8.96 -13.90 -2.68
N VAL A 49 8.23 -13.51 -1.64
CA VAL A 49 8.28 -12.13 -1.11
C VAL A 49 9.68 -11.85 -0.56
N THR A 50 10.25 -12.76 0.23
CA THR A 50 11.59 -12.62 0.79
C THR A 50 12.64 -12.45 -0.31
N VAL A 51 12.62 -13.30 -1.34
CA VAL A 51 13.53 -13.19 -2.49
C VAL A 51 13.34 -11.85 -3.20
N GLY A 52 12.10 -11.40 -3.42
CA GLY A 52 11.80 -10.12 -4.01
C GLY A 52 12.39 -8.95 -3.21
N LEU A 53 12.20 -8.94 -1.90
CA LEU A 53 12.74 -7.90 -1.00
C LEU A 53 14.27 -7.87 -1.01
N VAL A 54 14.92 -9.05 -0.91
CA VAL A 54 16.39 -9.17 -0.96
C VAL A 54 16.93 -8.69 -2.29
N LEU A 55 16.27 -9.05 -3.41
CA LEU A 55 16.65 -8.60 -4.75
C LEU A 55 16.56 -7.05 -4.87
N VAL A 56 15.46 -6.46 -4.45
CA VAL A 56 15.26 -5.00 -4.49
C VAL A 56 16.26 -4.28 -3.60
N ALA A 57 16.51 -4.79 -2.39
CA ALA A 57 17.53 -4.26 -1.47
C ALA A 57 18.93 -4.36 -2.09
N GLY A 58 19.27 -5.51 -2.67
CA GLY A 58 20.55 -5.75 -3.34
C GLY A 58 20.77 -4.82 -4.53
N LEU A 59 19.76 -4.63 -5.38
CA LEU A 59 19.82 -3.70 -6.51
C LEU A 59 20.02 -2.25 -6.05
N TYR A 60 19.31 -1.84 -5.00
CA TYR A 60 19.47 -0.50 -4.44
C TYR A 60 20.87 -0.29 -3.87
N LEU A 61 21.36 -1.22 -3.05
CA LEU A 61 22.70 -1.17 -2.48
C LEU A 61 23.81 -1.23 -3.53
N TYR A 62 23.61 -2.03 -4.59
CA TYR A 62 24.51 -2.07 -5.75
C TYR A 62 24.59 -0.69 -6.44
N GLY A 63 23.46 -0.01 -6.63
CA GLY A 63 23.42 1.34 -7.15
C GLY A 63 24.20 2.33 -6.27
N VAL A 64 24.00 2.28 -4.96
CA VAL A 64 24.73 3.10 -3.98
C VAL A 64 26.23 2.81 -4.03
N HIS A 65 26.63 1.53 -4.07
CA HIS A 65 28.02 1.13 -4.18
C HIS A 65 28.66 1.69 -5.46
N ARG A 66 27.98 1.55 -6.59
CA ARG A 66 28.47 2.08 -7.88
C ARG A 66 28.73 3.57 -7.86
N LEU A 67 27.82 4.37 -7.26
CA LEU A 67 28.02 5.79 -7.11
C LEU A 67 29.21 6.11 -6.21
N ARG A 68 29.39 5.38 -5.12
CA ARG A 68 30.55 5.59 -4.22
C ARG A 68 31.87 5.32 -4.93
N VAL A 69 31.95 4.26 -5.73
CA VAL A 69 33.14 3.94 -6.53
C VAL A 69 33.42 5.00 -7.59
N SER A 70 32.39 5.63 -8.16
CA SER A 70 32.56 6.76 -9.10
C SER A 70 32.85 8.11 -8.42
N GLY A 71 33.04 8.14 -7.11
CA GLY A 71 33.31 9.37 -6.34
C GLY A 71 32.07 10.21 -6.03
N THR A 72 30.87 9.76 -6.38
CA THR A 72 29.62 10.48 -6.12
C THR A 72 29.07 10.12 -4.75
N ARG A 73 28.78 11.12 -3.91
CA ARG A 73 28.23 10.93 -2.58
C ARG A 73 26.70 10.72 -2.66
N TRP A 74 26.23 9.57 -2.18
CA TRP A 74 24.80 9.32 -1.99
C TRP A 74 24.41 9.52 -0.51
N PRO A 75 23.31 10.26 -0.22
CA PRO A 75 22.90 10.51 1.17
C PRO A 75 22.53 9.22 1.91
N VAL A 76 23.19 8.96 3.03
CA VAL A 76 22.92 7.76 3.86
C VAL A 76 21.48 7.70 4.35
N VAL A 77 20.88 8.86 4.65
CA VAL A 77 19.48 8.96 5.08
C VAL A 77 18.53 8.36 4.05
N ARG A 78 18.74 8.58 2.73
CA ARG A 78 17.91 7.97 1.69
C ARG A 78 18.00 6.45 1.71
N THR A 79 19.21 5.92 1.89
CA THR A 79 19.43 4.48 2.02
C THR A 79 18.73 3.91 3.24
N ALA A 80 18.87 4.58 4.39
CA ALA A 80 18.22 4.17 5.64
C ALA A 80 16.69 4.20 5.53
N LEU A 81 16.10 5.21 4.91
CA LEU A 81 14.65 5.30 4.69
C LEU A 81 14.15 4.22 3.73
N PHE A 82 14.88 3.94 2.65
CA PHE A 82 14.50 2.91 1.69
C PHE A 82 14.55 1.51 2.28
N LEU A 83 15.67 1.16 2.94
CA LEU A 83 15.87 -0.18 3.48
C LEU A 83 15.13 -0.41 4.80
N GLY A 84 15.12 0.57 5.71
CA GLY A 84 14.49 0.46 7.03
C GLY A 84 12.98 0.49 6.92
N PRO A 85 12.31 1.65 7.05
CA PRO A 85 10.86 1.71 7.05
C PRO A 85 10.23 1.40 5.66
N GLY A 86 10.96 1.53 4.55
CA GLY A 86 10.48 1.13 3.22
C GLY A 86 10.41 -0.40 3.09
N LEU A 87 11.51 -1.05 2.78
CA LEU A 87 11.55 -2.50 2.59
C LEU A 87 11.37 -3.28 3.91
N GLY A 88 11.95 -2.80 5.01
CA GLY A 88 11.76 -3.39 6.33
C GLY A 88 10.31 -3.29 6.82
N GLY A 89 9.60 -2.20 6.48
CA GLY A 89 8.17 -2.08 6.73
C GLY A 89 7.35 -3.13 5.97
N ILE A 90 7.64 -3.36 4.69
CA ILE A 90 7.02 -4.45 3.92
C ILE A 90 7.35 -5.81 4.58
N ALA A 91 8.62 -6.06 4.87
CA ALA A 91 9.05 -7.31 5.50
C ALA A 91 8.36 -7.55 6.85
N SER A 92 8.20 -6.49 7.67
CA SER A 92 7.58 -6.60 8.99
C SER A 92 6.13 -7.08 8.95
N VAL A 93 5.42 -6.89 7.86
CA VAL A 93 4.02 -7.31 7.73
C VAL A 93 3.82 -8.52 6.82
N THR A 94 4.80 -8.85 5.95
CA THR A 94 4.67 -9.97 5.02
C THR A 94 5.51 -11.19 5.36
N VAL A 95 6.46 -11.06 6.29
CA VAL A 95 7.39 -12.15 6.67
C VAL A 95 7.34 -12.46 8.16
N SER A 96 6.70 -11.60 8.96
CA SER A 96 6.53 -11.80 10.41
C SER A 96 5.27 -12.59 10.74
N GLY A 97 5.02 -12.80 12.02
CA GLY A 97 3.77 -13.41 12.51
C GLY A 97 2.51 -12.64 12.12
N LEU A 98 2.59 -11.35 11.75
CA LEU A 98 1.45 -10.60 11.22
C LEU A 98 0.85 -11.28 9.98
N GLN A 99 1.68 -11.88 9.12
CA GLN A 99 1.24 -12.67 7.97
C GLN A 99 0.41 -13.90 8.37
N THR A 100 0.69 -14.49 9.53
CA THR A 100 -0.05 -15.67 10.03
C THR A 100 -1.45 -15.30 10.54
N TYR A 101 -1.60 -14.09 11.11
CA TYR A 101 -2.87 -13.60 11.65
C TYR A 101 -3.69 -12.76 10.68
N ASP A 102 -3.14 -12.41 9.54
CA ASP A 102 -3.75 -11.58 8.51
C ASP A 102 -5.11 -12.14 8.01
N SER A 103 -5.21 -13.45 7.76
CA SER A 103 -6.47 -14.10 7.39
C SER A 103 -7.34 -14.48 8.60
N THR A 104 -6.84 -14.27 9.81
CA THR A 104 -7.50 -14.65 11.07
C THR A 104 -8.19 -13.45 11.72
N LEU A 105 -7.54 -12.29 11.73
CA LEU A 105 -8.00 -11.04 12.34
C LEU A 105 -8.06 -9.93 11.30
N LEU A 106 -9.22 -9.30 11.13
CA LEU A 106 -9.39 -8.17 10.24
C LEU A 106 -8.56 -6.96 10.70
N SER A 107 -8.37 -6.79 12.01
CA SER A 107 -7.52 -5.71 12.56
C SER A 107 -6.06 -5.85 12.16
N VAL A 108 -5.49 -7.06 12.17
CA VAL A 108 -4.13 -7.35 11.71
C VAL A 108 -4.01 -7.12 10.21
N HIS A 109 -5.00 -7.59 9.44
CA HIS A 109 -5.13 -7.34 8.01
C HIS A 109 -5.11 -5.84 7.67
N MET A 110 -5.82 -5.00 8.46
CA MET A 110 -5.81 -3.54 8.28
C MET A 110 -4.43 -2.93 8.56
N VAL A 111 -3.74 -3.37 9.61
CA VAL A 111 -2.35 -2.92 9.87
C VAL A 111 -1.45 -3.23 8.68
N GLN A 112 -1.57 -4.44 8.13
CA GLN A 112 -0.79 -4.88 6.98
C GLN A 112 -1.11 -4.02 5.74
N HIS A 113 -2.38 -3.81 5.42
CA HIS A 113 -2.80 -3.00 4.28
C HIS A 113 -2.35 -1.54 4.41
N MET A 114 -2.44 -0.95 5.60
CA MET A 114 -1.95 0.41 5.87
C MET A 114 -0.44 0.52 5.67
N MET A 115 0.31 -0.47 6.15
CA MET A 115 1.75 -0.52 5.95
C MET A 115 2.10 -0.60 4.46
N LEU A 116 1.43 -1.49 3.71
CA LEU A 116 1.72 -1.73 2.29
C LEU A 116 1.26 -0.60 1.38
N SER A 117 0.09 0.02 1.65
CA SER A 117 -0.49 1.03 0.77
C SER A 117 -0.06 2.47 1.09
N MET A 118 0.31 2.76 2.34
CA MET A 118 0.63 4.13 2.77
C MET A 118 2.06 4.25 3.29
N VAL A 119 2.41 3.55 4.36
CA VAL A 119 3.66 3.81 5.09
C VAL A 119 4.88 3.43 4.25
N ALA A 120 4.97 2.17 3.81
CA ALA A 120 6.14 1.70 3.05
C ALA A 120 6.34 2.47 1.73
N PRO A 121 5.31 2.75 0.90
CA PRO A 121 5.45 3.54 -0.32
C PRO A 121 6.03 4.95 -0.11
N ILE A 122 5.67 5.63 1.00
CA ILE A 122 6.23 6.94 1.35
C ILE A 122 7.76 6.82 1.53
N PHE A 123 8.21 5.85 2.28
CA PHE A 123 9.63 5.68 2.56
C PHE A 123 10.42 5.15 1.36
N LEU A 124 9.81 4.30 0.53
CA LEU A 124 10.39 3.90 -0.75
C LEU A 124 10.60 5.12 -1.66
N ALA A 125 9.62 6.02 -1.75
CA ALA A 125 9.72 7.26 -2.53
C ALA A 125 10.81 8.21 -1.98
N LEU A 126 10.89 8.37 -0.64
CA LEU A 126 11.92 9.19 0.02
C LEU A 126 13.34 8.64 -0.21
N GLY A 127 13.48 7.35 -0.42
CA GLY A 127 14.72 6.71 -0.82
C GLY A 127 15.23 7.09 -2.21
N ALA A 128 14.38 7.72 -3.06
CA ALA A 128 14.71 8.18 -4.40
C ALA A 128 15.38 7.12 -5.30
N PRO A 129 14.81 5.90 -5.44
CA PRO A 129 15.46 4.80 -6.17
C PRO A 129 15.58 5.08 -7.67
N ILE A 130 14.65 5.85 -8.27
CA ILE A 130 14.73 6.23 -9.69
C ILE A 130 15.91 7.19 -9.90
N THR A 131 16.09 8.18 -9.05
CA THR A 131 17.25 9.09 -9.09
C THR A 131 18.55 8.32 -8.92
N LEU A 132 18.60 7.38 -7.96
CA LEU A 132 19.75 6.51 -7.76
C LEU A 132 20.07 5.71 -9.03
N ALA A 133 19.07 5.05 -9.61
CA ALA A 133 19.24 4.26 -10.81
C ALA A 133 19.71 5.12 -12.01
N LEU A 134 19.13 6.31 -12.21
CA LEU A 134 19.52 7.22 -13.27
C LEU A 134 20.96 7.72 -13.15
N GLN A 135 21.48 7.85 -11.93
CA GLN A 135 22.87 8.24 -11.68
C GLN A 135 23.84 7.05 -11.76
N ALA A 136 23.40 5.86 -11.35
CA ALA A 136 24.25 4.67 -11.30
C ALA A 136 24.33 3.90 -12.61
N LEU A 137 23.32 3.98 -13.48
CA LEU A 137 23.26 3.19 -14.72
C LEU A 137 24.15 3.80 -15.84
N PRO A 138 24.77 2.92 -16.69
CA PRO A 138 25.42 3.37 -17.91
C PRO A 138 24.43 3.96 -18.92
N PRO A 139 24.91 4.68 -19.97
CA PRO A 139 24.04 5.48 -20.86
C PRO A 139 22.84 4.70 -21.44
N ARG A 140 23.07 3.54 -22.05
CA ARG A 140 21.99 2.76 -22.69
C ARG A 140 20.87 2.31 -21.73
N PRO A 141 21.12 1.63 -20.57
CA PRO A 141 20.07 1.31 -19.61
C PRO A 141 19.43 2.55 -19.00
N ARG A 142 20.16 3.64 -18.80
CA ARG A 142 19.64 4.92 -18.32
C ARG A 142 18.61 5.51 -19.29
N GLU A 143 18.89 5.51 -20.60
CA GLU A 143 17.96 5.98 -21.64
C GLU A 143 16.68 5.14 -21.66
N ARG A 144 16.80 3.81 -21.54
CA ARG A 144 15.63 2.91 -21.43
C ARG A 144 14.79 3.20 -20.20
N LEU A 145 15.43 3.41 -19.04
CA LEU A 145 14.73 3.77 -17.81
C LEU A 145 14.01 5.12 -17.96
N LEU A 146 14.67 6.12 -18.56
CA LEU A 146 14.04 7.42 -18.83
C LEU A 146 12.85 7.27 -19.79
N ALA A 147 12.99 6.49 -20.86
CA ALA A 147 11.90 6.23 -21.80
C ALA A 147 10.72 5.53 -21.12
N MET A 148 10.98 4.57 -20.22
CA MET A 148 9.96 3.88 -19.45
C MET A 148 9.24 4.83 -18.47
N VAL A 149 9.98 5.61 -17.70
CA VAL A 149 9.43 6.59 -16.74
C VAL A 149 8.62 7.68 -17.46
N HIS A 150 9.00 8.08 -18.67
CA HIS A 150 8.29 9.08 -19.47
C HIS A 150 7.33 8.49 -20.51
N SER A 151 7.06 7.18 -20.44
CA SER A 151 6.11 6.52 -21.33
C SER A 151 4.69 7.10 -21.17
N ARG A 152 3.83 6.88 -22.18
CA ARG A 152 2.42 7.31 -22.13
C ARG A 152 1.69 6.67 -20.93
N LEU A 153 1.99 5.40 -20.67
CA LEU A 153 1.40 4.65 -19.55
C LEU A 153 1.85 5.22 -18.20
N ALA A 154 3.17 5.40 -17.99
CA ALA A 154 3.70 6.01 -16.76
C ALA A 154 3.10 7.41 -16.53
N ARG A 155 2.98 8.22 -17.59
CA ARG A 155 2.38 9.56 -17.54
C ARG A 155 0.90 9.51 -17.15
N ALA A 156 0.13 8.56 -17.69
CA ALA A 156 -1.28 8.40 -17.35
C ALA A 156 -1.47 7.98 -15.88
N TYR A 157 -0.71 6.98 -15.42
CA TYR A 157 -0.79 6.52 -14.01
C TYR A 157 -0.22 7.54 -13.02
N SER A 158 0.80 8.32 -13.41
CA SER A 158 1.35 9.40 -12.56
C SER A 158 0.53 10.69 -12.63
N TYR A 159 -0.55 10.73 -13.44
CA TYR A 159 -1.45 11.89 -13.43
C TYR A 159 -2.18 11.96 -12.08
N PRO A 160 -2.06 13.07 -11.33
CA PRO A 160 -2.43 13.09 -9.91
C PRO A 160 -3.86 12.66 -9.59
N LEU A 161 -4.85 13.03 -10.44
CA LEU A 161 -6.24 12.61 -10.23
C LEU A 161 -6.43 11.11 -10.50
N VAL A 162 -5.71 10.53 -11.47
CA VAL A 162 -5.78 9.09 -11.74
C VAL A 162 -5.13 8.32 -10.60
N ALA A 163 -3.94 8.73 -10.17
CA ALA A 163 -3.26 8.15 -9.01
C ALA A 163 -4.11 8.22 -7.74
N PHE A 164 -4.72 9.38 -7.48
CA PHE A 164 -5.64 9.59 -6.35
C PHE A 164 -6.87 8.68 -6.45
N ALA A 165 -7.51 8.62 -7.62
CA ALA A 165 -8.70 7.78 -7.82
C ALA A 165 -8.38 6.30 -7.58
N ILE A 166 -7.28 5.80 -8.14
CA ILE A 166 -6.85 4.40 -7.93
C ILE A 166 -6.58 4.16 -6.44
N PHE A 167 -5.85 5.06 -5.78
CA PHE A 167 -5.50 4.94 -4.36
C PHE A 167 -6.73 4.90 -3.45
N VAL A 168 -7.73 5.76 -3.71
CA VAL A 168 -8.96 5.83 -2.91
C VAL A 168 -9.94 4.72 -3.25
N VAL A 169 -10.15 4.41 -4.54
CA VAL A 169 -11.13 3.39 -4.96
C VAL A 169 -10.70 1.98 -4.55
N THR A 170 -9.39 1.71 -4.52
CA THR A 170 -8.87 0.38 -4.19
C THR A 170 -9.43 -0.20 -2.88
N PRO A 171 -9.35 0.47 -1.71
CA PRO A 171 -9.88 -0.12 -0.48
C PRO A 171 -11.41 -0.23 -0.49
N PHE A 172 -12.14 0.69 -1.13
CA PHE A 172 -13.58 0.53 -1.31
C PHE A 172 -13.89 -0.71 -2.15
N ALA A 173 -13.17 -0.93 -3.24
CA ALA A 173 -13.36 -2.12 -4.07
C ALA A 173 -13.04 -3.42 -3.30
N ILE A 174 -12.01 -3.43 -2.47
CA ILE A 174 -11.65 -4.61 -1.67
C ILE A 174 -12.75 -4.94 -0.65
N TYR A 175 -13.19 -3.96 0.14
CA TYR A 175 -14.07 -4.24 1.29
C TYR A 175 -15.56 -4.20 0.98
N PHE A 176 -16.01 -3.46 -0.05
CA PHE A 176 -17.45 -3.38 -0.40
C PHE A 176 -17.85 -4.27 -1.57
N THR A 177 -16.96 -5.18 -1.99
CA THR A 177 -17.29 -6.26 -2.93
C THR A 177 -16.87 -7.60 -2.34
N ASP A 178 -17.16 -8.70 -3.04
CA ASP A 178 -16.73 -10.04 -2.65
C ASP A 178 -15.22 -10.27 -2.77
N LEU A 179 -14.46 -9.24 -3.17
CA LEU A 179 -13.02 -9.35 -3.40
C LEU A 179 -12.27 -9.70 -2.11
N TYR A 180 -12.63 -9.08 -0.98
CA TYR A 180 -12.00 -9.40 0.31
C TYR A 180 -12.21 -10.89 0.67
N ARG A 181 -13.45 -11.38 0.61
CA ARG A 181 -13.74 -12.79 0.84
C ARG A 181 -12.96 -13.70 -0.12
N TYR A 182 -12.94 -13.35 -1.40
CA TYR A 182 -12.19 -14.11 -2.40
C TYR A 182 -10.69 -14.21 -2.07
N THR A 183 -10.10 -13.13 -1.53
CA THR A 183 -8.69 -13.13 -1.12
C THR A 183 -8.44 -14.03 0.11
N LEU A 184 -9.39 -14.13 1.03
CA LEU A 184 -9.28 -15.04 2.17
C LEU A 184 -9.32 -16.51 1.73
N GLU A 185 -10.10 -16.83 0.72
CA GLU A 185 -10.25 -18.19 0.17
C GLU A 185 -9.09 -18.59 -0.77
N HIS A 186 -8.35 -17.61 -1.33
CA HIS A 186 -7.34 -17.82 -2.37
C HIS A 186 -6.04 -17.07 -2.07
N ALA A 187 -5.03 -17.77 -1.55
CA ALA A 187 -3.75 -17.17 -1.15
C ALA A 187 -3.02 -16.41 -2.30
N TRP A 188 -3.14 -16.88 -3.55
CA TRP A 188 -2.56 -16.16 -4.69
C TRP A 188 -3.22 -14.80 -4.95
N ALA A 189 -4.56 -14.73 -4.78
CA ALA A 189 -5.30 -13.48 -4.92
C ALA A 189 -4.93 -12.49 -3.82
N HIS A 190 -4.74 -12.98 -2.59
CA HIS A 190 -4.26 -12.20 -1.46
C HIS A 190 -2.88 -11.60 -1.77
N GLY A 191 -1.92 -12.40 -2.25
CA GLY A 191 -0.61 -11.91 -2.67
C GLY A 191 -0.67 -10.87 -3.78
N LEU A 192 -1.59 -11.00 -4.74
CA LEU A 192 -1.82 -9.99 -5.78
C LEU A 192 -2.37 -8.68 -5.20
N VAL A 193 -3.28 -8.75 -4.22
CA VAL A 193 -3.79 -7.55 -3.54
C VAL A 193 -2.67 -6.85 -2.80
N HIS A 194 -1.78 -7.56 -2.09
CA HIS A 194 -0.61 -6.96 -1.44
C HIS A 194 0.30 -6.24 -2.44
N ALA A 195 0.62 -6.89 -3.57
CA ALA A 195 1.41 -6.26 -4.63
C ALA A 195 0.71 -5.02 -5.22
N HIS A 196 -0.61 -5.10 -5.42
CA HIS A 196 -1.43 -3.99 -5.89
C HIS A 196 -1.44 -2.81 -4.90
N LEU A 197 -1.56 -3.07 -3.59
CA LEU A 197 -1.52 -2.04 -2.55
C LEU A 197 -0.17 -1.30 -2.54
N ILE A 198 0.94 -2.02 -2.61
CA ILE A 198 2.28 -1.39 -2.72
C ILE A 198 2.36 -0.52 -3.98
N LEU A 199 1.90 -1.05 -5.11
CA LEU A 199 1.95 -0.34 -6.38
C LEU A 199 1.08 0.93 -6.37
N THR A 200 -0.16 0.85 -5.89
CA THR A 200 -1.08 2.01 -5.81
C THR A 200 -0.56 3.07 -4.87
N GLY A 201 -0.02 2.66 -3.72
CA GLY A 201 0.67 3.57 -2.80
C GLY A 201 1.87 4.25 -3.45
N CYS A 202 2.72 3.51 -4.15
CA CYS A 202 3.84 4.08 -4.89
C CYS A 202 3.37 5.06 -5.98
N VAL A 203 2.37 4.68 -6.78
CA VAL A 203 1.81 5.53 -7.85
C VAL A 203 1.25 6.85 -7.28
N PHE A 204 0.66 6.82 -6.09
CA PHE A 204 0.11 8.00 -5.43
C PHE A 204 1.19 8.85 -4.73
N PHE A 205 1.97 8.26 -3.82
CA PHE A 205 2.90 9.02 -2.98
C PHE A 205 4.16 9.48 -3.71
N TRP A 206 4.64 8.78 -4.72
CA TRP A 206 5.86 9.15 -5.44
C TRP A 206 5.77 10.50 -6.15
N PRO A 207 4.76 10.76 -7.02
CA PRO A 207 4.58 12.06 -7.63
C PRO A 207 4.22 13.15 -6.60
N LEU A 208 3.46 12.75 -5.54
CA LEU A 208 3.02 13.64 -4.48
C LEU A 208 4.21 14.22 -3.70
N LEU A 209 5.16 13.38 -3.28
CA LEU A 209 6.36 13.80 -2.57
C LEU A 209 7.36 14.50 -3.49
N GLY A 210 7.38 14.14 -4.76
CA GLY A 210 8.16 14.81 -5.80
C GLY A 210 9.68 14.70 -5.61
N VAL A 211 10.17 13.62 -4.99
CA VAL A 211 11.61 13.41 -4.74
C VAL A 211 12.32 12.94 -6.00
N ASP A 212 11.70 12.05 -6.76
CA ASP A 212 12.21 11.52 -8.03
C ASP A 212 11.68 12.33 -9.25
N PRO A 213 12.38 12.32 -10.39
CA PRO A 213 12.00 13.06 -11.60
C PRO A 213 10.90 12.33 -12.38
N LEU A 214 9.68 12.26 -11.80
CA LEU A 214 8.52 11.69 -12.45
C LEU A 214 7.76 12.74 -13.29
N PRO A 215 7.11 12.33 -14.39
CA PRO A 215 6.21 13.20 -15.14
C PRO A 215 4.94 13.51 -14.33
N GLY A 216 4.28 14.63 -14.63
CA GLY A 216 2.97 14.96 -14.06
C GLY A 216 2.99 15.65 -12.70
N ARG A 217 4.10 16.30 -12.33
CA ARG A 217 4.17 17.09 -11.08
C ARG A 217 3.14 18.21 -11.06
N TRP A 218 2.27 18.18 -10.08
CA TRP A 218 1.39 19.29 -9.77
C TRP A 218 2.07 20.34 -8.88
N PRO A 219 1.58 21.60 -8.95
CA PRO A 219 2.02 22.61 -8.00
C PRO A 219 1.71 22.19 -6.56
N HIS A 220 2.45 22.72 -5.60
CA HIS A 220 2.34 22.35 -4.18
C HIS A 220 0.91 22.43 -3.64
N PRO A 221 0.10 23.49 -3.95
CA PRO A 221 -1.27 23.57 -3.48
C PRO A 221 -2.14 22.40 -3.97
N GLY A 222 -2.01 22.01 -5.24
CA GLY A 222 -2.76 20.89 -5.81
C GLY A 222 -2.44 19.55 -5.15
N ARG A 223 -1.16 19.33 -4.82
CA ARG A 223 -0.73 18.11 -4.07
C ARG A 223 -1.29 18.10 -2.65
N ALA A 224 -1.23 19.25 -1.95
CA ALA A 224 -1.80 19.39 -0.62
C ALA A 224 -3.32 19.18 -0.64
N LEU A 225 -4.02 19.69 -1.67
CA LEU A 225 -5.47 19.51 -1.83
C LEU A 225 -5.84 18.04 -2.01
N LEU A 226 -5.11 17.28 -2.84
CA LEU A 226 -5.36 15.85 -3.02
C LEU A 226 -5.18 15.08 -1.72
N MET A 227 -4.14 15.43 -0.95
CA MET A 227 -3.91 14.81 0.35
C MET A 227 -5.02 15.16 1.35
N LEU A 228 -5.45 16.41 1.39
CA LEU A 228 -6.57 16.83 2.23
C LEU A 228 -7.89 16.13 1.84
N LEU A 229 -8.14 15.93 0.55
CA LEU A 229 -9.34 15.25 0.05
C LEU A 229 -9.33 13.74 0.38
N SER A 230 -8.18 13.11 0.57
CA SER A 230 -8.11 11.69 0.97
C SER A 230 -8.60 11.47 2.40
N VAL A 231 -8.45 12.43 3.30
CA VAL A 231 -8.82 12.32 4.73
C VAL A 231 -10.30 11.95 4.91
N PRO A 232 -11.28 12.72 4.43
CA PRO A 232 -12.69 12.38 4.63
C PRO A 232 -13.08 11.04 3.97
N LEU A 233 -12.42 10.65 2.88
CA LEU A 233 -12.73 9.39 2.20
C LEU A 233 -12.27 8.17 3.02
N TYR A 234 -11.10 8.24 3.65
CA TYR A 234 -10.65 7.20 4.59
C TYR A 234 -11.46 7.21 5.89
N THR A 235 -11.90 8.38 6.36
CA THR A 235 -12.83 8.51 7.50
C THR A 235 -14.14 7.79 7.20
N VAL A 236 -14.77 8.08 6.05
CA VAL A 236 -16.00 7.41 5.63
C VAL A 236 -15.82 5.91 5.53
N LEU A 237 -14.73 5.46 4.94
CA LEU A 237 -14.43 4.04 4.81
C LEU A 237 -14.29 3.35 6.17
N GLY A 238 -13.46 3.90 7.06
CA GLY A 238 -13.23 3.31 8.39
C GLY A 238 -14.49 3.31 9.26
N LEU A 239 -15.25 4.41 9.28
CA LEU A 239 -16.52 4.48 10.00
C LEU A 239 -17.57 3.54 9.42
N SER A 240 -17.60 3.34 8.10
CA SER A 240 -18.51 2.39 7.46
C SER A 240 -18.19 0.95 7.89
N ILE A 241 -16.91 0.60 8.05
CA ILE A 241 -16.49 -0.71 8.56
C ILE A 241 -16.88 -0.86 10.02
N MET A 242 -16.64 0.15 10.85
CA MET A 242 -16.96 0.13 12.29
C MET A 242 -18.46 0.00 12.58
N GLN A 243 -19.30 0.64 11.75
CA GLN A 243 -20.75 0.70 11.95
C GLN A 243 -21.53 -0.32 11.12
N SER A 244 -20.84 -1.19 10.37
CA SER A 244 -21.49 -2.20 9.55
C SER A 244 -22.27 -3.19 10.39
N SER A 245 -23.49 -3.50 9.96
CA SER A 245 -24.33 -4.55 10.54
C SER A 245 -24.01 -5.96 10.03
N THR A 246 -23.04 -6.07 9.12
CA THR A 246 -22.56 -7.32 8.55
C THR A 246 -21.06 -7.43 8.71
N LEU A 247 -20.57 -8.66 8.90
CA LEU A 247 -19.13 -8.92 8.97
C LEU A 247 -18.50 -8.87 7.57
N PHE A 248 -17.41 -8.14 7.44
CA PHE A 248 -16.57 -8.18 6.24
C PHE A 248 -15.90 -9.56 6.11
N GLY A 249 -15.91 -10.12 4.90
CA GLY A 249 -15.53 -11.52 4.68
C GLY A 249 -16.64 -12.52 4.98
N GLY A 250 -17.84 -12.05 5.36
CA GLY A 250 -19.01 -12.91 5.63
C GLY A 250 -18.78 -13.87 6.78
N ASP A 251 -19.02 -15.16 6.55
CA ASP A 251 -18.88 -16.21 7.56
C ASP A 251 -17.42 -16.68 7.77
N TRP A 252 -16.44 -16.09 7.08
CA TRP A 252 -15.04 -16.55 7.17
C TRP A 252 -14.53 -16.50 8.62
N HIS A 253 -14.52 -15.31 9.23
CA HIS A 253 -14.00 -15.15 10.59
C HIS A 253 -14.79 -15.94 11.64
N PRO A 254 -16.15 -15.95 11.65
CA PRO A 254 -16.91 -16.83 12.53
C PRO A 254 -16.61 -18.32 12.33
N SER A 255 -16.39 -18.77 11.10
CA SER A 255 -16.11 -20.17 10.78
C SER A 255 -14.79 -20.68 11.37
N LEU A 256 -13.86 -19.78 11.71
CA LEU A 256 -12.59 -20.13 12.36
C LEU A 256 -12.78 -20.63 13.81
N GLY A 257 -13.92 -20.34 14.44
CA GLY A 257 -14.27 -20.83 15.78
C GLY A 257 -13.30 -20.35 16.86
N LEU A 258 -12.77 -19.14 16.74
CA LEU A 258 -11.82 -18.58 17.70
C LEU A 258 -12.52 -18.34 19.04
N THR A 259 -11.94 -18.86 20.13
CA THR A 259 -12.46 -18.65 21.49
C THR A 259 -11.87 -17.43 22.18
N TRP A 260 -10.84 -16.81 21.57
CA TRP A 260 -10.06 -15.73 22.15
C TRP A 260 -10.23 -14.39 21.41
N ALA A 261 -10.98 -14.35 20.32
CA ALA A 261 -11.28 -13.13 19.56
C ALA A 261 -12.75 -13.14 19.12
N ASP A 262 -13.42 -12.00 19.29
CA ASP A 262 -14.76 -11.75 18.75
C ASP A 262 -14.64 -11.06 17.39
N PRO A 263 -15.17 -11.63 16.30
CA PRO A 263 -15.11 -11.03 14.97
C PRO A 263 -15.73 -9.64 14.87
N TRP A 264 -16.76 -9.33 15.67
CA TRP A 264 -17.41 -8.03 15.69
C TRP A 264 -16.53 -6.96 16.35
N GLU A 265 -15.95 -7.28 17.49
CA GLU A 265 -15.01 -6.38 18.17
C GLU A 265 -13.77 -6.14 17.32
N ASP A 266 -13.24 -7.20 16.70
CA ASP A 266 -12.08 -7.10 15.80
C ASP A 266 -12.38 -6.24 14.58
N GLN A 267 -13.59 -6.31 14.01
CA GLN A 267 -14.01 -5.45 12.90
C GLN A 267 -14.06 -3.97 13.30
N VAL A 268 -14.56 -3.66 14.49
CA VAL A 268 -14.57 -2.28 15.02
C VAL A 268 -13.14 -1.76 15.18
N ILE A 269 -12.24 -2.58 15.72
CA ILE A 269 -10.82 -2.26 15.85
C ILE A 269 -10.19 -2.03 14.46
N ALA A 270 -10.48 -2.90 13.50
CA ALA A 270 -10.00 -2.82 12.13
C ALA A 270 -10.40 -1.50 11.44
N GLY A 271 -11.67 -1.12 11.56
CA GLY A 271 -12.16 0.16 11.05
C GLY A 271 -11.51 1.36 11.74
N GLY A 272 -11.28 1.27 13.04
CA GLY A 272 -10.56 2.30 13.82
C GLY A 272 -9.10 2.45 13.40
N ILE A 273 -8.40 1.34 13.11
CA ILE A 273 -7.03 1.34 12.59
C ILE A 273 -6.99 2.02 11.21
N LEU A 274 -7.91 1.66 10.32
CA LEU A 274 -7.98 2.23 8.99
C LEU A 274 -8.24 3.75 9.04
N TRP A 275 -9.21 4.18 9.84
CA TRP A 275 -9.53 5.59 10.04
C TRP A 275 -8.36 6.32 10.70
N GLY A 276 -8.04 6.00 11.95
CA GLY A 276 -7.03 6.73 12.72
C GLY A 276 -5.63 6.66 12.12
N GLY A 277 -5.22 5.49 11.62
CA GLY A 277 -3.95 5.31 10.93
C GLY A 277 -3.89 6.08 9.62
N GLY A 278 -4.97 6.04 8.82
CA GLY A 278 -5.08 6.79 7.57
C GLY A 278 -5.00 8.30 7.79
N GLU A 279 -5.71 8.82 8.78
CA GLU A 279 -5.65 10.24 9.14
C GLU A 279 -4.26 10.65 9.62
N PHE A 280 -3.66 9.87 10.51
CA PHE A 280 -2.32 10.16 11.03
C PHE A 280 -1.29 10.27 9.90
N VAL A 281 -1.26 9.31 8.97
CA VAL A 281 -0.36 9.35 7.81
C VAL A 281 -0.69 10.52 6.91
N SER A 282 -1.97 10.76 6.62
CA SER A 282 -2.41 11.83 5.74
C SER A 282 -2.06 13.21 6.27
N VAL A 283 -2.30 13.47 7.54
CA VAL A 283 -1.96 14.74 8.21
C VAL A 283 -0.44 14.94 8.24
N THR A 284 0.32 13.88 8.50
CA THR A 284 1.80 13.94 8.50
C THR A 284 2.33 14.31 7.11
N VAL A 285 1.85 13.65 6.05
CA VAL A 285 2.25 13.96 4.68
C VAL A 285 1.80 15.37 4.28
N LEU A 286 0.59 15.77 4.64
CA LEU A 286 0.06 17.12 4.39
C LEU A 286 0.96 18.18 5.04
N ALA A 287 1.36 18.00 6.30
CA ALA A 287 2.27 18.90 6.99
C ALA A 287 3.63 19.04 6.25
N VAL A 288 4.17 17.92 5.76
CA VAL A 288 5.39 17.92 4.94
C VAL A 288 5.19 18.70 3.64
N LEU A 289 4.08 18.49 2.94
CA LEU A 289 3.78 19.18 1.67
C LEU A 289 3.59 20.69 1.87
N VAL A 290 2.89 21.09 2.92
CA VAL A 290 2.71 22.52 3.29
C VAL A 290 4.05 23.14 3.65
N GLY A 291 4.89 22.45 4.43
CA GLY A 291 6.23 22.91 4.73
C GLY A 291 7.14 23.05 3.50
N GLN A 292 7.03 22.15 2.52
CA GLN A 292 7.72 22.28 1.23
C GLN A 292 7.23 23.50 0.45
N TRP A 293 5.92 23.73 0.44
CA TRP A 293 5.30 24.87 -0.23
C TRP A 293 5.76 26.20 0.38
N MET A 294 5.69 26.32 1.70
CA MET A 294 6.14 27.54 2.41
C MET A 294 7.60 27.86 2.09
N ARG A 295 8.49 26.87 2.17
CA ARG A 295 9.91 27.06 1.85
C ARG A 295 10.14 27.48 0.40
N GLN A 296 9.32 27.00 -0.53
CA GLN A 296 9.41 27.42 -1.94
C GLN A 296 8.93 28.85 -2.10
N ALA A 297 7.79 29.22 -1.52
CA ALA A 297 7.26 30.57 -1.56
C ALA A 297 8.25 31.59 -0.99
N GLU A 298 8.90 31.29 0.15
CA GLU A 298 9.95 32.15 0.71
C GLU A 298 11.16 32.31 -0.23
N ARG A 299 11.59 31.23 -0.90
CA ARG A 299 12.69 31.30 -1.84
C ARG A 299 12.36 32.16 -3.05
N GLU A 300 11.13 32.07 -3.52
CA GLU A 300 10.63 32.85 -4.64
C GLU A 300 10.50 34.33 -4.28
N ALA A 301 9.95 34.65 -3.10
CA ALA A 301 9.89 36.01 -2.59
C ALA A 301 11.29 36.65 -2.52
N ARG A 302 12.26 35.96 -1.90
CA ARG A 302 13.65 36.45 -1.82
C ARG A 302 14.33 36.59 -3.18
N ARG A 303 13.87 35.86 -4.21
CA ARG A 303 14.38 36.01 -5.58
C ARG A 303 13.82 37.28 -6.21
N ILE A 304 12.53 37.50 -6.08
CA ILE A 304 11.83 38.70 -6.58
C ILE A 304 12.43 39.94 -5.92
N ASP A 305 12.60 39.98 -4.62
CA ASP A 305 13.20 41.10 -3.88
C ASP A 305 14.59 41.44 -4.46
N ARG A 306 15.44 40.43 -4.67
CA ARG A 306 16.77 40.63 -5.23
C ARG A 306 16.74 41.11 -6.68
N GLU A 307 15.76 40.76 -7.48
CA GLU A 307 15.56 41.26 -8.83
C GLU A 307 15.13 42.73 -8.83
N LEU A 308 14.22 43.11 -7.91
CA LEU A 308 13.78 44.49 -7.71
C LEU A 308 14.94 45.40 -7.26
N ASP A 309 15.72 44.98 -6.26
CA ASP A 309 16.90 45.71 -5.78
C ASP A 309 17.90 45.98 -6.90
N ARG A 310 18.12 44.99 -7.80
CA ARG A 310 19.00 45.14 -8.95
C ARG A 310 18.47 46.15 -9.98
N GLN A 311 17.14 46.12 -10.23
CA GLN A 311 16.50 47.04 -11.13
C GLN A 311 16.59 48.49 -10.61
N GLU A 312 16.35 48.69 -9.33
CA GLU A 312 16.46 50.00 -8.70
C GLU A 312 17.91 50.50 -8.73
N ALA A 313 18.88 49.65 -8.41
CA ALA A 313 20.29 50.02 -8.50
C ALA A 313 20.71 50.44 -9.92
N HIS A 314 20.23 49.69 -10.93
CA HIS A 314 20.50 50.03 -12.34
C HIS A 314 19.83 51.38 -12.75
N GLN A 315 18.60 51.60 -12.34
CA GLN A 315 17.89 52.88 -12.60
C GLN A 315 18.60 54.06 -11.93
N ARG A 316 19.06 53.91 -10.69
CA ARG A 316 19.84 54.95 -9.98
C ARG A 316 21.18 55.23 -10.71
N ALA A 317 21.87 54.22 -11.20
CA ALA A 317 23.12 54.36 -11.93
C ALA A 317 22.92 55.07 -13.30
N THR A 318 21.85 54.73 -14.02
CA THR A 318 21.54 55.34 -15.33
C THR A 318 20.94 56.73 -15.21
N GLY A 319 20.14 57.01 -14.14
CA GLY A 319 19.58 58.33 -13.88
C GLY A 319 20.60 59.35 -13.30
N ALA A 320 21.75 58.90 -12.79
CA ALA A 320 22.83 59.78 -12.32
C ALA A 320 23.81 60.21 -13.43
N THR A 321 23.67 59.69 -14.64
CA THR A 321 24.53 59.98 -15.82
C THR A 321 23.85 60.86 -16.87
N GLY A 322 22.63 61.34 -16.65
CA GLY A 322 21.88 62.31 -17.45
C GLY A 322 21.70 63.64 -16.72
#